data_2dbfaf6bd7ee4e17310b309ca8af3fc9
#
_entry.id   2dbfaf6bd7ee4e17310b309ca8af3fc9
#
_cell.length_a   1.000
_cell.length_b   1.000
_cell.length_c   1.000
_cell.angle_alpha   90.00
_cell.angle_beta   90.00
_cell.angle_gamma   90.00
#
_symmetry.space_group_name_H-M   'P 1'
#
loop_
_entity.id
_entity.type
_entity.pdbx_description
1 polymer ?
#
loop_
_entity_poly.entity_id
_entity_poly.type
_entity_poly.pdbx_seq_one_letter_code
_entity_poly.pdbx_strand_id
1 'polypeptide(L)'
;MTHKFRFFEDYQVGESSAGVVDHPSRTINASDIVSYGCIAGDYARVHLDRHHMADSIYGERVAHGQFTASLVAGMFSLSAPHIVGRGVPGAYFYGFSANYRDAVKVDDTISLRWRVAEKADAPAYEGFGLVNTAFEIINQNEDCVCNGTVSTLVRKESARNTTLQLKLIAPWQVEEYIPDPEKYYYAEDYPLGKGGETEGRTITEADIVNFAGLTGDYSPRHVDAEFAKSDIFGERVAHGMLVFSIARGSWGPHFDRYQRPKESFAGHLNDKATFLLPVKIGDTIRCQYKTAARRASKSRPEVRIITFEYQVLNQRNEVVQINSMLSMMLSRAGLSNPNE
;
A
#
# COMPACT_ATOMS: atom_id res chain seq x y z
N MET A 1 -23.39 -2.53 24.14
CA MET A 1 -24.04 -2.45 22.82
C MET A 1 -23.67 -3.70 22.07
N THR A 2 -24.63 -4.54 21.70
CA THR A 2 -24.39 -5.70 20.84
C THR A 2 -24.02 -5.18 19.46
N HIS A 3 -22.74 -5.31 19.08
CA HIS A 3 -22.31 -4.99 17.73
C HIS A 3 -23.06 -5.90 16.75
N LYS A 4 -24.00 -5.31 16.01
CA LYS A 4 -24.71 -6.01 14.95
C LYS A 4 -23.71 -6.24 13.82
N PHE A 5 -23.41 -7.50 13.52
CA PHE A 5 -22.55 -7.86 12.38
C PHE A 5 -23.19 -7.35 11.07
N ARG A 6 -22.37 -6.79 10.18
CA ARG A 6 -22.82 -6.42 8.84
C ARG A 6 -22.48 -7.50 7.85
N PHE A 7 -23.46 -7.90 7.06
CA PHE A 7 -23.31 -8.75 5.91
C PHE A 7 -23.24 -7.92 4.63
N PHE A 8 -22.91 -8.57 3.52
CA PHE A 8 -22.84 -7.90 2.23
C PHE A 8 -24.11 -7.12 1.88
N GLU A 9 -25.26 -7.66 2.22
CA GLU A 9 -26.57 -7.08 1.98
C GLU A 9 -26.80 -5.75 2.71
N ASP A 10 -26.18 -5.56 3.87
CA ASP A 10 -26.34 -4.37 4.73
C ASP A 10 -25.60 -3.12 4.20
N TYR A 11 -24.70 -3.29 3.23
CA TYR A 11 -23.99 -2.16 2.63
C TYR A 11 -24.85 -1.49 1.56
N GLN A 12 -24.81 -0.16 1.51
CA GLN A 12 -25.55 0.63 0.51
C GLN A 12 -24.58 1.45 -0.35
N VAL A 13 -24.76 1.40 -1.67
CA VAL A 13 -24.04 2.30 -2.58
C VAL A 13 -24.43 3.73 -2.28
N GLY A 14 -23.45 4.62 -2.13
CA GLY A 14 -23.64 5.99 -1.73
C GLY A 14 -23.50 6.24 -0.22
N GLU A 15 -23.49 5.21 0.63
CA GLU A 15 -23.12 5.35 2.04
C GLU A 15 -21.73 5.97 2.16
N SER A 16 -21.57 7.00 3.00
CA SER A 16 -20.35 7.79 3.03
C SER A 16 -20.06 8.39 4.40
N SER A 17 -18.90 8.99 4.53
CA SER A 17 -18.50 9.80 5.69
C SER A 17 -19.19 11.17 5.75
N ALA A 18 -20.02 11.55 4.77
CA ALA A 18 -20.75 12.82 4.80
C ALA A 18 -21.68 12.88 6.03
N GLY A 19 -21.58 13.97 6.78
CA GLY A 19 -22.35 14.16 8.01
C GLY A 19 -21.74 13.55 9.29
N VAL A 20 -20.58 12.88 9.18
CA VAL A 20 -19.78 12.52 10.36
C VAL A 20 -19.12 13.79 10.88
N VAL A 21 -19.45 14.20 12.11
CA VAL A 21 -19.01 15.48 12.69
C VAL A 21 -17.51 15.45 13.03
N ASP A 22 -17.01 14.30 13.47
CA ASP A 22 -15.60 14.10 13.83
C ASP A 22 -14.94 13.12 12.85
N HIS A 23 -14.43 13.64 11.73
CA HIS A 23 -13.56 12.86 10.87
C HIS A 23 -12.19 12.65 11.55
N PRO A 24 -11.66 11.41 11.58
CA PRO A 24 -10.30 11.21 12.03
C PRO A 24 -9.37 12.07 11.19
N SER A 25 -8.64 12.95 11.86
CA SER A 25 -7.60 13.77 11.27
C SER A 25 -6.29 13.55 12.01
N ARG A 26 -5.18 13.72 11.32
CA ARG A 26 -3.86 13.53 11.90
C ARG A 26 -2.85 14.49 11.29
N THR A 27 -2.12 15.21 12.14
CA THR A 27 -0.93 15.95 11.73
C THR A 27 0.24 14.98 11.59
N ILE A 28 0.92 15.05 10.46
CA ILE A 28 2.08 14.20 10.12
C ILE A 28 3.34 14.86 10.67
N ASN A 29 3.94 14.24 11.67
CA ASN A 29 5.17 14.74 12.27
C ASN A 29 6.41 14.12 11.61
N ALA A 30 7.54 14.77 11.75
CA ALA A 30 8.82 14.23 11.28
C ALA A 30 9.13 12.85 11.88
N SER A 31 8.74 12.61 13.14
CA SER A 31 8.86 11.31 13.83
C SER A 31 8.03 10.21 13.18
N ASP A 32 6.86 10.53 12.64
CA ASP A 32 5.99 9.56 11.97
C ASP A 32 6.66 9.02 10.69
N ILE A 33 7.27 9.92 9.92
CA ILE A 33 7.99 9.58 8.69
C ILE A 33 9.19 8.66 9.01
N VAL A 34 9.96 8.99 10.06
CA VAL A 34 11.09 8.16 10.50
C VAL A 34 10.60 6.80 11.01
N SER A 35 9.56 6.78 11.85
CA SER A 35 8.98 5.55 12.39
C SER A 35 8.47 4.64 11.28
N TYR A 36 7.81 5.20 10.27
CA TYR A 36 7.38 4.42 9.11
C TYR A 36 8.58 3.83 8.35
N GLY A 37 9.62 4.62 8.10
CA GLY A 37 10.85 4.14 7.48
C GLY A 37 11.47 2.97 8.23
N CYS A 38 11.50 3.02 9.57
CA CYS A 38 11.99 1.93 10.42
C CYS A 38 11.12 0.67 10.32
N ILE A 39 9.80 0.81 10.31
CA ILE A 39 8.87 -0.33 10.19
C ILE A 39 8.92 -0.94 8.79
N ALA A 40 8.83 -0.12 7.76
CA ALA A 40 8.81 -0.57 6.37
C ALA A 40 10.18 -1.03 5.85
N GLY A 41 11.28 -0.47 6.38
CA GLY A 41 12.62 -0.63 5.85
C GLY A 41 12.91 0.30 4.66
N ASP A 42 12.09 1.34 4.45
CA ASP A 42 12.29 2.33 3.39
C ASP A 42 13.06 3.54 3.91
N TYR A 43 14.36 3.55 3.71
CA TYR A 43 15.27 4.60 4.13
C TYR A 43 15.64 5.58 3.00
N ALA A 44 14.80 5.73 1.98
CA ALA A 44 15.08 6.62 0.88
C ALA A 44 15.28 8.06 1.35
N ARG A 45 16.30 8.74 0.81
CA ARG A 45 16.72 10.10 1.21
C ARG A 45 15.61 11.14 1.11
N VAL A 46 14.69 10.94 0.16
CA VAL A 46 13.52 11.81 -0.04
C VAL A 46 12.64 11.92 1.20
N HIS A 47 12.67 10.91 2.06
CA HIS A 47 11.88 10.85 3.29
C HIS A 47 12.70 11.20 4.53
N LEU A 48 13.99 10.83 4.57
CA LEU A 48 14.79 10.87 5.80
C LEU A 48 15.90 11.91 5.83
N ASP A 49 16.40 12.36 4.67
CA ASP A 49 17.52 13.30 4.59
C ASP A 49 17.03 14.75 4.39
N ARG A 50 16.97 15.49 5.50
CA ARG A 50 16.51 16.89 5.50
C ARG A 50 17.38 17.80 4.62
N HIS A 51 18.70 17.61 4.65
CA HIS A 51 19.62 18.47 3.91
C HIS A 51 19.55 18.20 2.40
N HIS A 52 19.45 16.92 2.01
CA HIS A 52 19.26 16.55 0.63
C HIS A 52 17.96 17.13 0.05
N MET A 53 16.90 17.17 0.85
CA MET A 53 15.57 17.59 0.40
C MET A 53 15.36 19.10 0.40
N ALA A 54 16.22 19.88 1.09
CA ALA A 54 16.12 21.33 1.09
C ALA A 54 16.25 21.94 -0.32
N ASP A 55 17.08 21.31 -1.19
CA ASP A 55 17.31 21.74 -2.56
C ASP A 55 16.43 21.02 -3.58
N SER A 56 15.47 20.21 -3.13
CA SER A 56 14.55 19.48 -4.02
C SER A 56 13.36 20.35 -4.44
N ILE A 57 12.60 19.87 -5.43
CA ILE A 57 11.33 20.50 -5.85
C ILE A 57 10.30 20.60 -4.71
N TYR A 58 10.45 19.79 -3.65
CA TYR A 58 9.57 19.81 -2.48
C TYR A 58 10.02 20.80 -1.40
N GLY A 59 11.31 21.19 -1.39
CA GLY A 59 11.92 22.08 -0.40
C GLY A 59 12.12 21.50 0.99
N GLU A 60 11.59 20.30 1.23
CA GLU A 60 11.64 19.60 2.52
C GLU A 60 11.37 18.10 2.36
N ARG A 61 11.52 17.32 3.45
CA ARG A 61 11.16 15.90 3.46
C ARG A 61 9.67 15.72 3.27
N VAL A 62 9.31 14.69 2.50
CA VAL A 62 7.92 14.30 2.28
C VAL A 62 7.64 12.94 2.89
N ALA A 63 6.40 12.67 3.29
CA ALA A 63 5.97 11.38 3.77
C ALA A 63 6.06 10.33 2.65
N HIS A 64 6.31 9.09 3.01
CA HIS A 64 6.21 7.98 2.07
C HIS A 64 4.78 7.89 1.54
N GLY A 65 4.61 7.73 0.23
CA GLY A 65 3.29 7.53 -0.35
C GLY A 65 2.57 6.35 0.28
N GLN A 66 3.28 5.24 0.50
CA GLN A 66 2.75 4.05 1.17
C GLN A 66 2.39 4.28 2.64
N PHE A 67 3.03 5.24 3.32
CA PHE A 67 2.62 5.65 4.67
C PHE A 67 1.25 6.35 4.62
N THR A 68 1.10 7.33 3.72
CA THR A 68 -0.20 8.00 3.49
C THR A 68 -1.29 6.97 3.14
N ALA A 69 -0.98 6.01 2.28
CA ALA A 69 -1.87 4.92 1.92
C ALA A 69 -2.21 4.01 3.11
N SER A 70 -1.25 3.73 3.99
CA SER A 70 -1.46 2.89 5.18
C SER A 70 -2.35 3.56 6.22
N LEU A 71 -2.31 4.89 6.32
CA LEU A 71 -3.19 5.66 7.21
C LEU A 71 -4.66 5.54 6.82
N VAL A 72 -4.97 5.25 5.55
CA VAL A 72 -6.34 4.99 5.08
C VAL A 72 -6.98 3.87 5.91
N ALA A 73 -6.29 2.73 6.10
CA ALA A 73 -6.82 1.61 6.87
C ALA A 73 -7.10 1.99 8.33
N GLY A 74 -6.16 2.71 8.98
CA GLY A 74 -6.34 3.20 10.35
C GLY A 74 -7.50 4.18 10.48
N MET A 75 -7.59 5.17 9.61
CA MET A 75 -8.66 6.17 9.61
C MET A 75 -10.02 5.53 9.29
N PHE A 76 -10.08 4.53 8.40
CA PHE A 76 -11.29 3.73 8.19
C PHE A 76 -11.71 2.98 9.45
N SER A 77 -10.76 2.34 10.11
CA SER A 77 -11.00 1.60 11.35
C SER A 77 -11.60 2.49 12.45
N LEU A 78 -11.23 3.78 12.45
CA LEU A 78 -11.73 4.77 13.41
C LEU A 78 -13.07 5.40 12.98
N SER A 79 -13.23 5.80 11.71
CA SER A 79 -14.41 6.51 11.21
C SER A 79 -15.57 5.59 10.83
N ALA A 80 -15.27 4.39 10.40
CA ALA A 80 -16.25 3.43 9.93
C ALA A 80 -15.96 2.01 10.45
N PRO A 81 -15.94 1.82 11.79
CA PRO A 81 -15.62 0.53 12.39
C PRO A 81 -16.59 -0.58 11.94
N HIS A 82 -17.76 -0.21 11.42
CA HIS A 82 -18.76 -1.10 10.86
C HIS A 82 -18.54 -1.44 9.38
N ILE A 83 -17.68 -0.70 8.65
CA ILE A 83 -17.39 -0.96 7.23
C ILE A 83 -16.13 -1.80 7.07
N VAL A 84 -15.08 -1.49 7.85
CA VAL A 84 -13.79 -2.18 7.72
C VAL A 84 -13.29 -2.57 9.11
N GLY A 85 -13.43 -3.82 9.48
CA GLY A 85 -12.58 -4.46 10.44
C GLY A 85 -12.97 -4.50 11.90
N ARG A 86 -13.55 -3.50 12.54
CA ARG A 86 -13.97 -3.63 13.95
C ARG A 86 -15.29 -4.37 14.04
N GLY A 87 -15.23 -5.70 14.22
CA GLY A 87 -16.40 -6.52 14.50
C GLY A 87 -17.23 -6.89 13.27
N VAL A 88 -16.64 -6.90 12.06
CA VAL A 88 -17.25 -7.51 10.87
C VAL A 88 -16.63 -8.90 10.68
N PRO A 89 -17.19 -9.98 11.29
CA PRO A 89 -16.69 -11.31 11.06
C PRO A 89 -16.86 -11.66 9.60
N GLY A 90 -15.78 -12.14 8.99
CA GLY A 90 -15.78 -12.58 7.62
C GLY A 90 -15.65 -11.46 6.58
N ALA A 91 -15.19 -10.27 6.93
CA ALA A 91 -14.70 -9.31 5.96
C ALA A 91 -13.20 -9.55 5.71
N TYR A 92 -12.79 -9.51 4.45
CA TYR A 92 -11.41 -9.67 4.01
C TYR A 92 -10.97 -8.46 3.18
N PHE A 93 -9.92 -7.80 3.61
CA PHE A 93 -9.30 -6.70 2.85
C PHE A 93 -8.62 -7.29 1.63
N TYR A 94 -9.31 -7.22 0.48
CA TYR A 94 -8.95 -7.96 -0.73
C TYR A 94 -8.11 -7.14 -1.69
N GLY A 95 -8.41 -5.86 -1.84
CA GLY A 95 -7.73 -5.00 -2.80
C GLY A 95 -7.60 -3.57 -2.33
N PHE A 96 -6.57 -2.92 -2.85
CA PHE A 96 -6.26 -1.52 -2.58
C PHE A 96 -5.72 -0.84 -3.83
N SER A 97 -6.13 0.40 -4.08
CA SER A 97 -5.47 1.26 -5.06
C SER A 97 -5.37 2.68 -4.50
N ALA A 98 -4.25 3.34 -4.76
CA ALA A 98 -4.01 4.72 -4.39
C ALA A 98 -3.38 5.50 -5.53
N ASN A 99 -3.87 6.70 -5.81
CA ASN A 99 -3.25 7.67 -6.68
C ASN A 99 -2.74 8.82 -5.83
N TYR A 100 -1.46 9.10 -5.90
CA TYR A 100 -0.81 10.19 -5.19
C TYR A 100 -0.91 11.45 -6.03
N ARG A 101 -1.62 12.45 -5.51
CA ARG A 101 -1.94 13.70 -6.21
C ARG A 101 -0.98 14.79 -5.85
N ASP A 102 -0.58 14.81 -4.58
CA ASP A 102 0.40 15.74 -4.04
C ASP A 102 1.21 15.08 -2.92
N ALA A 103 2.33 15.71 -2.57
CA ALA A 103 3.18 15.26 -1.49
C ALA A 103 2.59 15.67 -0.13
N VAL A 104 2.54 14.73 0.80
CA VAL A 104 2.26 15.04 2.21
C VAL A 104 3.57 15.43 2.88
N LYS A 105 3.61 16.62 3.48
CA LYS A 105 4.78 17.20 4.13
C LYS A 105 4.73 17.06 5.64
N VAL A 106 5.85 17.38 6.29
CA VAL A 106 5.87 17.53 7.75
C VAL A 106 4.92 18.66 8.15
N ASP A 107 4.17 18.46 9.22
CA ASP A 107 3.13 19.37 9.77
C ASP A 107 1.84 19.46 8.93
N ASP A 108 1.72 18.78 7.79
CA ASP A 108 0.43 18.64 7.14
C ASP A 108 -0.56 17.88 8.03
N THR A 109 -1.78 18.35 8.10
CA THR A 109 -2.89 17.66 8.76
C THR A 109 -3.78 17.05 7.71
N ILE A 110 -3.89 15.73 7.73
CA ILE A 110 -4.68 14.98 6.76
C ILE A 110 -5.91 14.35 7.40
N SER A 111 -6.97 14.22 6.63
CA SER A 111 -8.23 13.57 7.00
C SER A 111 -8.74 12.66 5.90
N LEU A 112 -9.61 11.71 6.26
CA LEU A 112 -10.18 10.73 5.33
C LEU A 112 -11.63 11.07 5.00
N ARG A 113 -11.94 11.13 3.70
CA ARG A 113 -13.32 11.07 3.17
C ARG A 113 -13.51 9.74 2.45
N TRP A 114 -14.68 9.13 2.60
CA TRP A 114 -14.95 7.86 1.93
C TRP A 114 -16.41 7.72 1.51
N ARG A 115 -16.65 6.85 0.52
CA ARG A 115 -17.99 6.51 0.02
C ARG A 115 -18.00 5.08 -0.52
N VAL A 116 -19.01 4.30 -0.19
CA VAL A 116 -19.28 3.02 -0.87
C VAL A 116 -19.65 3.33 -2.33
N ALA A 117 -18.75 3.03 -3.23
CA ALA A 117 -18.87 3.37 -4.65
C ALA A 117 -19.62 2.30 -5.43
N GLU A 118 -19.40 1.04 -5.07
CA GLU A 118 -19.93 -0.10 -5.81
C GLU A 118 -20.08 -1.32 -4.91
N LYS A 119 -21.08 -2.14 -5.22
CA LYS A 119 -21.24 -3.51 -4.71
C LYS A 119 -21.31 -4.45 -5.90
N ALA A 120 -20.58 -5.55 -5.85
CA ALA A 120 -20.58 -6.55 -6.90
C ALA A 120 -20.59 -7.97 -6.33
N ASP A 121 -21.07 -8.93 -7.10
CA ASP A 121 -20.84 -10.33 -6.78
C ASP A 121 -19.36 -10.67 -6.91
N ALA A 122 -18.92 -11.62 -6.08
CA ALA A 122 -17.58 -12.16 -6.13
C ALA A 122 -17.61 -13.65 -6.50
N PRO A 123 -17.90 -14.01 -7.77
CA PRO A 123 -18.14 -15.40 -8.17
C PRO A 123 -16.94 -16.33 -7.92
N ALA A 124 -15.76 -15.75 -7.79
CA ALA A 124 -14.55 -16.47 -7.42
C ALA A 124 -14.49 -16.86 -5.93
N TYR A 125 -15.37 -16.28 -5.09
CA TYR A 125 -15.40 -16.45 -3.63
C TYR A 125 -16.85 -16.72 -3.21
N GLU A 126 -17.22 -18.01 -3.26
CA GLU A 126 -18.59 -18.45 -2.92
C GLU A 126 -19.01 -17.96 -1.54
N GLY A 127 -20.21 -17.43 -1.43
CA GLY A 127 -20.78 -16.89 -0.20
C GLY A 127 -20.28 -15.47 0.19
N PHE A 128 -19.52 -14.81 -0.71
CA PHE A 128 -19.03 -13.45 -0.50
C PHE A 128 -19.46 -12.54 -1.64
N GLY A 129 -19.56 -11.24 -1.32
CA GLY A 129 -19.68 -10.16 -2.28
C GLY A 129 -18.53 -9.18 -2.12
N LEU A 130 -18.28 -8.38 -3.14
CA LEU A 130 -17.24 -7.36 -3.15
C LEU A 130 -17.85 -5.97 -2.90
N VAL A 131 -17.33 -5.27 -1.92
CA VAL A 131 -17.67 -3.87 -1.63
C VAL A 131 -16.47 -3.01 -1.97
N ASN A 132 -16.64 -2.11 -2.94
CA ASN A 132 -15.64 -1.13 -3.34
C ASN A 132 -15.95 0.22 -2.69
N THR A 133 -15.05 0.68 -1.83
CA THR A 133 -15.17 1.95 -1.13
C THR A 133 -14.13 2.92 -1.68
N ALA A 134 -14.59 3.98 -2.34
CA ALA A 134 -13.74 5.07 -2.79
C ALA A 134 -13.33 5.92 -1.58
N PHE A 135 -12.09 6.41 -1.60
CA PHE A 135 -11.58 7.29 -0.56
C PHE A 135 -10.80 8.47 -1.13
N GLU A 136 -10.72 9.52 -0.34
CA GLU A 136 -9.87 10.68 -0.54
C GLU A 136 -9.18 11.04 0.78
N ILE A 137 -7.88 11.28 0.73
CA ILE A 137 -7.12 11.94 1.80
C ILE A 137 -7.00 13.40 1.43
N ILE A 138 -7.50 14.23 2.33
CA ILE A 138 -7.58 15.69 2.18
C ILE A 138 -6.60 16.32 3.18
N ASN A 139 -5.85 17.33 2.76
CA ASN A 139 -5.00 18.11 3.66
C ASN A 139 -5.78 19.25 4.34
N GLN A 140 -5.12 20.05 5.16
CA GLN A 140 -5.69 21.21 5.87
C GLN A 140 -6.22 22.32 4.96
N ASN A 141 -5.82 22.32 3.69
CA ASN A 141 -6.25 23.30 2.68
C ASN A 141 -7.40 22.79 1.82
N GLU A 142 -7.99 21.64 2.17
CA GLU A 142 -9.01 20.93 1.38
C GLU A 142 -8.50 20.34 0.06
N ASP A 143 -7.17 20.27 -0.14
CA ASP A 143 -6.59 19.66 -1.34
C ASP A 143 -6.55 18.14 -1.20
N CYS A 144 -6.94 17.44 -2.26
CA CYS A 144 -6.84 15.98 -2.30
C CYS A 144 -5.40 15.55 -2.58
N VAL A 145 -4.69 15.06 -1.56
CA VAL A 145 -3.31 14.59 -1.67
C VAL A 145 -3.21 13.13 -2.11
N CYS A 146 -4.23 12.31 -1.82
CA CYS A 146 -4.30 10.91 -2.25
C CYS A 146 -5.75 10.49 -2.43
N ASN A 147 -6.05 9.72 -3.46
CA ASN A 147 -7.36 9.09 -3.62
C ASN A 147 -7.26 7.67 -4.16
N GLY A 148 -8.30 6.89 -3.98
CA GLY A 148 -8.29 5.51 -4.45
C GLY A 148 -9.50 4.70 -4.06
N THR A 149 -9.29 3.40 -3.98
CA THR A 149 -10.34 2.43 -3.65
C THR A 149 -9.82 1.36 -2.70
N VAL A 150 -10.62 1.05 -1.71
CA VAL A 150 -10.50 -0.14 -0.87
C VAL A 150 -11.54 -1.15 -1.35
N SER A 151 -11.11 -2.37 -1.65
CA SER A 151 -11.98 -3.48 -2.04
C SER A 151 -12.03 -4.50 -0.91
N THR A 152 -13.21 -4.78 -0.40
CA THR A 152 -13.42 -5.71 0.71
C THR A 152 -14.34 -6.84 0.27
N LEU A 153 -13.90 -8.08 0.44
CA LEU A 153 -14.80 -9.24 0.37
C LEU A 153 -15.60 -9.30 1.66
N VAL A 154 -16.91 -9.27 1.56
CA VAL A 154 -17.82 -9.30 2.70
C VAL A 154 -18.72 -10.51 2.57
N ARG A 155 -18.87 -11.25 3.67
CA ARG A 155 -19.71 -12.43 3.73
C ARG A 155 -21.19 -12.07 3.49
N LYS A 156 -21.88 -12.86 2.69
CA LYS A 156 -23.34 -12.78 2.51
C LYS A 156 -24.06 -13.37 3.71
N GLU A 157 -25.24 -12.87 4.02
CA GLU A 157 -26.04 -13.37 5.16
C GLU A 157 -26.42 -14.85 4.95
N SER A 158 -26.76 -15.24 3.72
CA SER A 158 -27.06 -16.61 3.33
C SER A 158 -25.87 -17.57 3.52
N ALA A 159 -24.66 -17.06 3.60
CA ALA A 159 -23.41 -17.80 3.74
C ALA A 159 -22.75 -17.61 5.12
N ARG A 160 -23.54 -17.32 6.16
CA ARG A 160 -23.07 -17.00 7.52
C ARG A 160 -22.01 -17.99 8.06
N ASN A 161 -22.09 -19.25 7.71
CA ASN A 161 -21.20 -20.33 8.16
C ASN A 161 -20.17 -20.75 7.09
N THR A 162 -20.11 -20.07 5.94
CA THR A 162 -19.19 -20.42 4.86
C THR A 162 -17.78 -19.93 5.20
N THR A 163 -16.78 -20.80 5.06
CA THR A 163 -15.38 -20.46 5.19
C THR A 163 -14.88 -19.79 3.90
N LEU A 164 -14.16 -18.70 4.01
CA LEU A 164 -13.52 -18.05 2.87
C LEU A 164 -12.43 -18.96 2.29
N GLN A 165 -12.61 -19.39 1.04
CA GLN A 165 -11.61 -20.16 0.31
C GLN A 165 -10.69 -19.20 -0.47
N LEU A 166 -9.50 -18.97 0.04
CA LEU A 166 -8.51 -18.15 -0.63
C LEU A 166 -7.82 -18.93 -1.75
N LYS A 167 -7.54 -18.24 -2.86
CA LYS A 167 -6.94 -18.88 -4.04
C LYS A 167 -5.42 -18.83 -3.98
N LEU A 168 -4.81 -20.00 -4.09
CA LEU A 168 -3.38 -20.11 -4.36
C LEU A 168 -3.12 -19.82 -5.85
N ILE A 169 -2.11 -19.02 -6.10
CA ILE A 169 -1.57 -18.78 -7.44
C ILE A 169 -0.09 -19.16 -7.47
N ALA A 170 0.38 -19.61 -8.63
CA ALA A 170 1.78 -19.93 -8.82
C ALA A 170 2.64 -18.65 -8.80
N PRO A 171 3.82 -18.69 -8.16
CA PRO A 171 4.79 -17.60 -8.25
C PRO A 171 5.22 -17.33 -9.70
N TRP A 172 5.51 -16.06 -9.98
CA TRP A 172 6.10 -15.71 -11.27
C TRP A 172 7.52 -16.28 -11.39
N GLN A 173 7.93 -16.51 -12.63
CA GLN A 173 9.33 -16.66 -12.95
C GLN A 173 9.89 -15.28 -13.30
N VAL A 174 10.84 -14.80 -12.52
CA VAL A 174 11.51 -13.50 -12.76
C VAL A 174 12.91 -13.75 -13.24
N GLU A 175 13.25 -13.24 -14.44
CA GLU A 175 14.63 -13.24 -14.92
C GLU A 175 15.42 -12.19 -14.14
N GLU A 176 16.46 -12.64 -13.44
CA GLU A 176 17.28 -11.74 -12.63
C GLU A 176 18.06 -10.76 -13.52
N TYR A 177 18.11 -9.51 -13.07
CA TYR A 177 18.91 -8.47 -13.66
C TYR A 177 19.72 -7.75 -12.59
N ILE A 178 21.06 -7.79 -12.76
CA ILE A 178 22.00 -7.08 -11.91
C ILE A 178 22.43 -5.81 -12.65
N PRO A 179 22.15 -4.59 -12.12
CA PRO A 179 22.58 -3.36 -12.74
C PRO A 179 24.10 -3.24 -12.77
N ASP A 180 24.62 -2.68 -13.86
CA ASP A 180 26.03 -2.29 -13.96
C ASP A 180 26.30 -1.09 -13.04
N PRO A 181 27.16 -1.19 -12.03
CA PRO A 181 27.42 -0.12 -11.08
C PRO A 181 28.13 1.10 -11.69
N GLU A 182 28.74 0.97 -12.87
CA GLU A 182 29.41 2.06 -13.57
C GLU A 182 28.48 2.86 -14.50
N LYS A 183 27.27 2.35 -14.70
CA LYS A 183 26.29 2.94 -15.65
C LYS A 183 25.24 3.79 -14.95
N TYR A 184 25.02 5.01 -15.48
CA TYR A 184 23.86 5.81 -15.13
C TYR A 184 22.59 5.31 -15.83
N TYR A 185 21.53 5.11 -15.04
CA TYR A 185 20.24 4.57 -15.49
C TYR A 185 19.20 5.67 -15.63
N TYR A 186 18.65 5.77 -16.82
CA TYR A 186 17.48 6.55 -17.15
C TYR A 186 16.27 5.63 -17.31
N ALA A 187 15.09 6.20 -17.48
CA ALA A 187 13.87 5.40 -17.64
C ALA A 187 13.96 4.35 -18.75
N GLU A 188 14.67 4.64 -19.82
CA GLU A 188 14.85 3.75 -20.99
C GLU A 188 15.71 2.52 -20.69
N ASP A 189 16.55 2.60 -19.69
CA ASP A 189 17.53 1.55 -19.38
C ASP A 189 16.99 0.43 -18.49
N TYR A 190 15.84 0.63 -17.86
CA TYR A 190 15.22 -0.42 -17.04
C TYR A 190 14.73 -1.56 -17.93
N PRO A 191 15.26 -2.78 -17.79
CA PRO A 191 14.95 -3.89 -18.69
C PRO A 191 13.55 -4.43 -18.45
N LEU A 192 12.71 -4.43 -19.50
CA LEU A 192 11.34 -4.95 -19.42
C LEU A 192 11.35 -6.47 -19.19
N GLY A 193 10.47 -6.93 -18.30
CA GLY A 193 10.31 -8.33 -17.93
C GLY A 193 11.33 -8.83 -16.91
N LYS A 194 12.40 -8.07 -16.66
CA LYS A 194 13.48 -8.46 -15.75
C LYS A 194 13.39 -7.74 -14.41
N GLY A 195 14.01 -8.33 -13.39
CA GLY A 195 13.99 -7.78 -12.02
C GLY A 195 14.86 -8.56 -11.07
N GLY A 196 14.32 -8.94 -9.92
CA GLY A 196 15.07 -9.70 -8.91
C GLY A 196 14.19 -10.14 -7.75
N GLU A 197 14.84 -10.68 -6.75
CA GLU A 197 14.23 -11.11 -5.50
C GLU A 197 14.96 -10.46 -4.32
N THR A 198 14.23 -10.10 -3.28
CA THR A 198 14.79 -9.54 -2.05
C THR A 198 15.12 -10.65 -1.06
N GLU A 199 15.92 -10.31 -0.06
CA GLU A 199 16.13 -11.15 1.11
C GLU A 199 14.82 -11.33 1.87
N GLY A 200 14.74 -12.40 2.67
CA GLY A 200 13.59 -12.69 3.53
C GLY A 200 13.56 -11.81 4.78
N ARG A 201 12.35 -11.39 5.19
CA ARG A 201 12.11 -10.72 6.47
C ARG A 201 11.00 -11.43 7.22
N THR A 202 11.27 -11.85 8.47
CA THR A 202 10.28 -12.47 9.35
C THR A 202 9.40 -11.40 9.99
N ILE A 203 8.08 -11.61 9.91
CA ILE A 203 7.07 -10.77 10.54
C ILE A 203 6.99 -11.12 12.04
N THR A 204 7.18 -10.12 12.87
CA THR A 204 7.21 -10.26 14.31
C THR A 204 5.99 -9.62 14.98
N GLU A 205 5.77 -9.93 16.25
CA GLU A 205 4.78 -9.24 17.09
C GLU A 205 5.03 -7.72 17.12
N ALA A 206 6.31 -7.31 17.19
CA ALA A 206 6.69 -5.91 17.22
C ALA A 206 6.29 -5.15 15.94
N ASP A 207 6.40 -5.80 14.79
CA ASP A 207 5.96 -5.19 13.52
C ASP A 207 4.48 -4.83 13.54
N ILE A 208 3.64 -5.75 14.04
CA ILE A 208 2.19 -5.56 14.12
C ILE A 208 1.84 -4.45 15.10
N VAL A 209 2.41 -4.48 16.30
CA VAL A 209 2.11 -3.50 17.37
C VAL A 209 2.57 -2.09 16.97
N ASN A 210 3.78 -1.97 16.43
CA ASN A 210 4.33 -0.70 15.98
C ASN A 210 3.52 -0.13 14.79
N PHE A 211 3.12 -0.98 13.85
CA PHE A 211 2.32 -0.55 12.71
C PHE A 211 0.92 -0.11 13.14
N ALA A 212 0.26 -0.85 14.04
CA ALA A 212 -1.02 -0.45 14.61
C ALA A 212 -0.92 0.90 15.32
N GLY A 213 0.12 1.11 16.14
CA GLY A 213 0.39 2.37 16.84
C GLY A 213 0.63 3.54 15.89
N LEU A 214 1.38 3.30 14.82
CA LEU A 214 1.69 4.34 13.85
C LEU A 214 0.51 4.70 12.96
N THR A 215 -0.27 3.72 12.51
CA THR A 215 -1.36 3.95 11.54
C THR A 215 -2.73 4.18 12.17
N GLY A 216 -2.91 3.76 13.42
CA GLY A 216 -4.21 3.74 14.09
C GLY A 216 -5.08 2.54 13.73
N ASP A 217 -4.56 1.56 12.97
CA ASP A 217 -5.31 0.35 12.62
C ASP A 217 -5.23 -0.69 13.75
N TYR A 218 -6.06 -0.48 14.76
CA TYR A 218 -6.26 -1.40 15.88
C TYR A 218 -7.40 -2.39 15.64
N SER A 219 -7.57 -2.85 14.38
CA SER A 219 -8.54 -3.91 14.09
C SER A 219 -8.25 -5.15 14.96
N PRO A 220 -9.27 -5.71 15.67
CA PRO A 220 -9.05 -6.82 16.60
C PRO A 220 -8.37 -8.04 16.00
N ARG A 221 -8.54 -8.30 14.71
CA ARG A 221 -7.85 -9.42 14.03
C ARG A 221 -6.33 -9.31 14.04
N HIS A 222 -5.79 -8.11 14.28
CA HIS A 222 -4.35 -7.88 14.35
C HIS A 222 -3.84 -7.84 15.79
N VAL A 223 -4.64 -7.30 16.73
CA VAL A 223 -4.17 -6.96 18.08
C VAL A 223 -4.84 -7.73 19.21
N ASP A 224 -5.99 -8.37 18.97
CA ASP A 224 -6.74 -9.14 19.96
C ASP A 224 -6.68 -10.64 19.65
N ALA A 225 -5.88 -11.39 20.45
CA ALA A 225 -5.70 -12.81 20.23
C ALA A 225 -6.98 -13.63 20.50
N GLU A 226 -7.83 -13.20 21.42
CA GLU A 226 -9.07 -13.92 21.74
C GLU A 226 -10.11 -13.72 20.66
N PHE A 227 -10.24 -12.50 20.14
CA PHE A 227 -11.10 -12.23 18.97
C PHE A 227 -10.63 -13.03 17.75
N ALA A 228 -9.33 -13.01 17.49
CA ALA A 228 -8.75 -13.63 16.29
C ALA A 228 -8.95 -15.15 16.22
N LYS A 229 -9.08 -15.85 17.36
CA LYS A 229 -9.42 -17.28 17.42
C LYS A 229 -10.79 -17.57 16.77
N SER A 230 -11.72 -16.64 16.83
CA SER A 230 -13.07 -16.78 16.26
C SER A 230 -13.22 -16.12 14.88
N ASP A 231 -12.20 -15.39 14.40
CA ASP A 231 -12.20 -14.78 13.08
C ASP A 231 -11.86 -15.81 11.99
N ILE A 232 -12.02 -15.41 10.73
CA ILE A 232 -11.80 -16.27 9.54
C ILE A 232 -10.39 -16.88 9.44
N PHE A 233 -9.42 -16.30 10.14
CA PHE A 233 -8.02 -16.76 10.11
C PHE A 233 -7.64 -17.67 11.28
N GLY A 234 -8.44 -17.72 12.36
CA GLY A 234 -8.20 -18.55 13.55
C GLY A 234 -7.08 -18.09 14.47
N GLU A 235 -6.34 -17.06 14.08
CA GLU A 235 -5.26 -16.43 14.83
C GLU A 235 -5.00 -15.00 14.36
N ARG A 236 -4.19 -14.23 15.09
CA ARG A 236 -3.80 -12.88 14.64
C ARG A 236 -2.96 -12.94 13.37
N VAL A 237 -3.25 -12.03 12.46
CA VAL A 237 -2.54 -11.88 11.19
C VAL A 237 -1.95 -10.49 11.07
N ALA A 238 -0.92 -10.33 10.27
CA ALA A 238 -0.36 -9.03 9.93
C ALA A 238 -1.37 -8.18 9.15
N HIS A 239 -1.29 -6.87 9.33
CA HIS A 239 -2.04 -5.93 8.47
C HIS A 239 -1.59 -6.11 7.01
N GLY A 240 -2.53 -6.19 6.09
CA GLY A 240 -2.20 -6.27 4.66
C GLY A 240 -1.32 -5.09 4.22
N MET A 241 -1.59 -3.88 4.76
CA MET A 241 -0.79 -2.69 4.48
C MET A 241 0.59 -2.71 5.14
N LEU A 242 0.81 -3.43 6.24
CA LEU A 242 2.14 -3.68 6.80
C LEU A 242 2.98 -4.54 5.84
N VAL A 243 2.41 -5.63 5.35
CA VAL A 243 3.07 -6.51 4.37
C VAL A 243 3.42 -5.74 3.10
N PHE A 244 2.49 -4.93 2.61
CA PHE A 244 2.69 -4.02 1.46
C PHE A 244 3.84 -3.04 1.71
N SER A 245 3.90 -2.41 2.89
CA SER A 245 4.93 -1.46 3.27
C SER A 245 6.32 -2.10 3.36
N ILE A 246 6.40 -3.27 4.01
CA ILE A 246 7.65 -4.03 4.14
C ILE A 246 8.16 -4.50 2.75
N ALA A 247 7.26 -5.01 1.91
CA ALA A 247 7.62 -5.43 0.56
C ALA A 247 8.23 -4.27 -0.24
N ARG A 248 7.66 -3.06 -0.12
CA ARG A 248 8.18 -1.87 -0.79
C ARG A 248 9.52 -1.42 -0.21
N GLY A 249 9.66 -1.43 1.11
CA GLY A 249 10.91 -1.07 1.79
C GLY A 249 12.04 -2.05 1.47
N SER A 250 11.78 -3.36 1.48
CA SER A 250 12.80 -4.37 1.17
C SER A 250 13.29 -4.30 -0.29
N TRP A 251 12.46 -3.81 -1.20
CA TRP A 251 12.84 -3.58 -2.59
C TRP A 251 13.66 -2.30 -2.80
N GLY A 252 13.53 -1.30 -1.93
CA GLY A 252 14.25 -0.03 -2.01
C GLY A 252 15.76 -0.18 -2.25
N PRO A 253 16.51 -0.95 -1.42
CA PRO A 253 17.94 -1.17 -1.61
C PRO A 253 18.31 -1.79 -2.97
N HIS A 254 17.47 -2.66 -3.53
CA HIS A 254 17.67 -3.23 -4.86
C HIS A 254 17.49 -2.18 -5.95
N PHE A 255 16.56 -1.25 -5.76
CA PHE A 255 16.34 -0.13 -6.65
C PHE A 255 17.50 0.88 -6.59
N ASP A 256 18.14 1.05 -5.44
CA ASP A 256 19.28 1.94 -5.25
C ASP A 256 20.60 1.40 -5.85
N ARG A 257 20.64 0.12 -6.24
CA ARG A 257 21.76 -0.43 -7.05
C ARG A 257 21.85 0.21 -8.44
N TYR A 258 20.75 0.79 -8.95
CA TYR A 258 20.77 1.57 -10.18
C TYR A 258 21.36 2.94 -9.89
N GLN A 259 22.57 3.24 -10.39
CA GLN A 259 23.06 4.62 -10.37
C GLN A 259 22.13 5.51 -11.19
N ARG A 260 21.68 6.59 -10.60
CA ARG A 260 20.72 7.51 -11.21
C ARG A 260 21.22 8.95 -11.09
N PRO A 261 20.97 9.80 -12.10
CA PRO A 261 21.14 11.24 -11.94
C PRO A 261 20.38 11.74 -10.71
N LYS A 262 20.89 12.79 -10.07
CA LYS A 262 20.35 13.33 -8.78
C LYS A 262 18.83 13.56 -8.81
N GLU A 263 18.27 13.92 -9.96
CA GLU A 263 16.86 14.27 -10.14
C GLU A 263 16.05 13.20 -10.93
N SER A 264 16.58 11.99 -11.05
CA SER A 264 15.98 10.98 -11.92
C SER A 264 14.64 10.45 -11.45
N PHE A 265 14.34 10.51 -10.14
CA PHE A 265 13.05 10.15 -9.59
C PHE A 265 12.15 11.40 -9.56
N ALA A 266 11.18 11.45 -10.47
CA ALA A 266 10.31 12.61 -10.64
C ALA A 266 8.95 12.47 -9.92
N GLY A 267 8.71 11.34 -9.26
CA GLY A 267 7.54 11.13 -8.40
C GLY A 267 6.94 9.72 -8.45
N HIS A 268 6.19 9.40 -7.43
CA HIS A 268 5.38 8.20 -7.29
C HIS A 268 3.93 8.55 -7.61
N LEU A 269 3.30 7.84 -8.54
CA LEU A 269 1.99 8.19 -9.06
C LEU A 269 0.85 7.34 -8.52
N ASN A 270 1.09 6.03 -8.41
CA ASN A 270 0.02 5.08 -8.09
C ASN A 270 0.58 3.79 -7.50
N ASP A 271 -0.18 3.22 -6.59
CA ASP A 271 -0.04 1.85 -6.13
C ASP A 271 -1.33 1.08 -6.32
N LYS A 272 -1.18 -0.23 -6.59
CA LYS A 272 -2.27 -1.20 -6.49
C LYS A 272 -1.77 -2.43 -5.74
N ALA A 273 -2.63 -2.99 -4.90
CA ALA A 273 -2.35 -4.21 -4.16
C ALA A 273 -3.57 -5.14 -4.23
N THR A 274 -3.31 -6.44 -4.37
CA THR A 274 -4.29 -7.51 -4.18
C THR A 274 -3.75 -8.43 -3.10
N PHE A 275 -4.53 -8.59 -2.04
CA PHE A 275 -4.18 -9.41 -0.88
C PHE A 275 -4.78 -10.80 -1.10
N LEU A 276 -3.94 -11.82 -1.19
CA LEU A 276 -4.34 -13.18 -1.58
C LEU A 276 -4.40 -14.14 -0.40
N LEU A 277 -3.39 -14.07 0.49
CA LEU A 277 -3.31 -14.95 1.66
C LEU A 277 -2.94 -14.13 2.91
N PRO A 278 -3.39 -14.54 4.10
CA PRO A 278 -2.97 -13.93 5.35
C PRO A 278 -1.48 -14.21 5.60
N VAL A 279 -0.78 -13.23 6.15
CA VAL A 279 0.57 -13.38 6.67
C VAL A 279 0.47 -13.43 8.19
N LYS A 280 1.07 -14.45 8.80
CA LYS A 280 1.02 -14.72 10.23
C LYS A 280 2.28 -14.22 10.94
N ILE A 281 2.20 -14.05 12.25
CA ILE A 281 3.38 -13.83 13.09
C ILE A 281 4.31 -15.04 12.94
N GLY A 282 5.60 -14.80 12.64
CA GLY A 282 6.58 -15.84 12.36
C GLY A 282 6.72 -16.22 10.89
N ASP A 283 5.80 -15.81 10.01
CA ASP A 283 6.02 -15.97 8.58
C ASP A 283 7.19 -15.10 8.11
N THR A 284 8.00 -15.64 7.20
CA THR A 284 9.09 -14.92 6.55
C THR A 284 8.67 -14.59 5.13
N ILE A 285 8.61 -13.31 4.82
CA ILE A 285 8.23 -12.81 3.50
C ILE A 285 9.43 -12.30 2.71
N ARG A 286 9.38 -12.43 1.40
CA ARG A 286 10.30 -11.84 0.44
C ARG A 286 9.53 -11.33 -0.77
N CYS A 287 10.16 -10.43 -1.52
CA CYS A 287 9.53 -9.76 -2.65
C CYS A 287 10.25 -10.15 -3.95
N GLN A 288 9.51 -10.62 -4.94
CA GLN A 288 9.97 -10.71 -6.33
C GLN A 288 9.41 -9.54 -7.10
N TYR A 289 10.26 -8.81 -7.85
CA TYR A 289 9.88 -7.61 -8.58
C TYR A 289 10.41 -7.64 -10.01
N LYS A 290 9.74 -6.93 -10.91
CA LYS A 290 10.16 -6.74 -12.31
C LYS A 290 9.70 -5.40 -12.85
N THR A 291 10.40 -4.91 -13.87
CA THR A 291 9.93 -3.82 -14.71
C THR A 291 8.91 -4.35 -15.70
N ALA A 292 7.62 -4.04 -15.51
CA ALA A 292 6.55 -4.61 -16.33
C ALA A 292 6.27 -3.83 -17.62
N ALA A 293 6.30 -2.48 -17.53
CA ALA A 293 5.99 -1.63 -18.67
C ALA A 293 6.68 -0.26 -18.55
N ARG A 294 6.78 0.42 -19.68
CA ARG A 294 7.28 1.79 -19.78
C ARG A 294 6.50 2.55 -20.87
N ARG A 295 6.14 3.79 -20.58
CA ARG A 295 5.47 4.67 -21.53
C ARG A 295 5.90 6.12 -21.39
N ALA A 296 5.73 6.90 -22.44
CA ALA A 296 5.91 8.34 -22.36
C ALA A 296 4.90 8.99 -21.41
N SER A 297 5.32 10.05 -20.72
CA SER A 297 4.41 10.96 -20.05
C SER A 297 3.71 11.85 -21.09
N LYS A 298 2.41 12.09 -20.92
CA LYS A 298 1.64 12.96 -21.81
C LYS A 298 1.88 14.45 -21.54
N SER A 299 2.18 14.81 -20.32
CA SER A 299 2.34 16.20 -19.85
C SER A 299 3.78 16.62 -19.62
N ARG A 300 4.70 15.65 -19.50
CA ARG A 300 6.11 15.88 -19.15
C ARG A 300 7.00 15.07 -20.09
N PRO A 301 7.46 15.65 -21.23
CA PRO A 301 8.26 14.91 -22.23
C PRO A 301 9.62 14.44 -21.70
N GLU A 302 10.16 15.12 -20.68
CA GLU A 302 11.44 14.80 -20.02
C GLU A 302 11.38 13.56 -19.13
N VAL A 303 10.18 12.98 -18.89
CA VAL A 303 10.04 11.77 -18.07
C VAL A 303 9.32 10.66 -18.80
N ARG A 304 9.54 9.43 -18.32
CA ARG A 304 8.74 8.24 -18.65
C ARG A 304 8.04 7.73 -17.40
N ILE A 305 6.89 7.11 -17.60
CA ILE A 305 6.18 6.41 -16.55
C ILE A 305 6.57 4.94 -16.66
N ILE A 306 7.16 4.42 -15.60
CA ILE A 306 7.54 3.01 -15.47
C ILE A 306 6.51 2.32 -14.56
N THR A 307 6.05 1.15 -15.00
CA THR A 307 5.27 0.24 -14.17
C THR A 307 6.20 -0.82 -13.64
N PHE A 308 6.30 -0.88 -12.31
CA PHE A 308 6.90 -2.00 -11.62
C PHE A 308 5.80 -2.92 -11.09
N GLU A 309 5.96 -4.22 -11.27
CA GLU A 309 5.12 -5.23 -10.65
C GLU A 309 5.94 -6.01 -9.66
N TYR A 310 5.34 -6.36 -8.53
CA TYR A 310 5.97 -7.19 -7.53
C TYR A 310 4.97 -8.08 -6.82
N GLN A 311 5.41 -9.29 -6.47
CA GLN A 311 4.66 -10.23 -5.66
C GLN A 311 5.40 -10.50 -4.36
N VAL A 312 4.64 -10.71 -3.30
CA VAL A 312 5.18 -11.08 -2.00
C VAL A 312 4.95 -12.56 -1.78
N LEU A 313 5.99 -13.26 -1.42
CA LEU A 313 6.00 -14.69 -1.17
C LEU A 313 6.31 -14.96 0.31
N ASN A 314 5.65 -15.94 0.90
CA ASN A 314 6.04 -16.45 2.20
C ASN A 314 7.12 -17.55 2.09
N GLN A 315 7.56 -18.10 3.23
CA GLN A 315 8.58 -19.15 3.28
C GLN A 315 8.17 -20.46 2.60
N ARG A 316 6.89 -20.65 2.31
CA ARG A 316 6.35 -21.83 1.59
C ARG A 316 6.26 -21.61 0.08
N ASN A 317 6.78 -20.50 -0.44
CA ASN A 317 6.61 -20.06 -1.82
C ASN A 317 5.16 -19.78 -2.23
N GLU A 318 4.29 -19.47 -1.28
CA GLU A 318 2.92 -19.06 -1.55
C GLU A 318 2.87 -17.55 -1.80
N VAL A 319 2.19 -17.13 -2.86
CA VAL A 319 1.99 -15.72 -3.16
C VAL A 319 0.94 -15.16 -2.21
N VAL A 320 1.38 -14.31 -1.29
CA VAL A 320 0.50 -13.68 -0.30
C VAL A 320 -0.08 -12.36 -0.79
N GLN A 321 0.62 -11.68 -1.72
CA GLN A 321 0.21 -10.38 -2.24
C GLN A 321 0.76 -10.13 -3.64
N ILE A 322 -0.02 -9.48 -4.51
CA ILE A 322 0.43 -8.96 -5.81
C ILE A 322 0.25 -7.46 -5.81
N ASN A 323 1.27 -6.76 -6.31
CA ASN A 323 1.30 -5.31 -6.30
C ASN A 323 1.79 -4.76 -7.62
N SER A 324 1.40 -3.52 -7.91
CA SER A 324 2.00 -2.72 -8.98
C SER A 324 2.18 -1.28 -8.54
N MET A 325 3.22 -0.65 -9.06
CA MET A 325 3.59 0.73 -8.78
C MET A 325 3.86 1.48 -10.07
N LEU A 326 3.36 2.71 -10.17
CA LEU A 326 3.68 3.63 -11.26
C LEU A 326 4.61 4.73 -10.75
N SER A 327 5.78 4.85 -11.35
CA SER A 327 6.76 5.89 -11.02
C SER A 327 7.14 6.71 -12.24
N MET A 328 7.33 8.00 -12.04
CA MET A 328 7.95 8.89 -13.04
C MET A 328 9.46 8.86 -12.89
N MET A 329 10.17 8.63 -13.99
CA MET A 329 11.61 8.58 -14.05
C MET A 329 12.13 9.47 -15.18
N LEU A 330 13.28 10.11 -14.95
CA LEU A 330 13.92 10.94 -15.97
C LEU A 330 14.24 10.13 -17.23
N SER A 331 13.95 10.72 -18.37
CA SER A 331 14.26 10.20 -19.71
C SER A 331 15.54 10.83 -20.24
N ARG A 332 16.34 10.10 -21.03
CA ARG A 332 17.48 10.68 -21.75
C ARG A 332 17.06 11.86 -22.64
N ALA A 333 15.87 11.79 -23.24
CA ALA A 333 15.34 12.87 -24.07
C ALA A 333 15.02 14.16 -23.28
N GLY A 334 14.98 14.09 -21.96
CA GLY A 334 14.76 15.27 -21.10
C GLY A 334 16.06 16.03 -20.75
N LEU A 335 17.20 15.49 -21.15
CA LEU A 335 18.48 16.18 -20.98
C LEU A 335 18.67 17.18 -22.11
N SER A 336 18.70 18.46 -21.78
CA SER A 336 19.02 19.53 -22.72
C SER A 336 20.50 19.51 -23.16
N ASN A 337 21.32 18.66 -22.53
CA ASN A 337 22.73 18.48 -22.86
C ASN A 337 23.20 17.07 -22.49
N PRO A 338 23.58 16.19 -23.45
CA PRO A 338 24.02 14.82 -23.15
C PRO A 338 25.39 14.73 -22.46
N ASN A 339 26.02 15.88 -22.14
CA ASN A 339 27.37 15.97 -21.56
C ASN A 339 27.42 16.67 -20.18
N GLU A 340 26.28 16.91 -19.52
CA GLU A 340 26.23 17.42 -18.14
C GLU A 340 25.75 16.37 -17.14
#